data_61a923f610918fc0d784004743681e58
#
_entry.id   61a923f610918fc0d784004743681e58
#
_cell.length_a   1.000
_cell.length_b   1.000
_cell.length_c   1.000
_cell.angle_alpha   90.00
_cell.angle_beta   90.00
_cell.angle_gamma   90.00
#
_symmetry.space_group_name_H-M   'P 1'
#
loop_
_entity.id
_entity.type
_entity.pdbx_description
1 polymer ?
#
loop_
_entity_poly.entity_id
_entity_poly.type
_entity_poly.pdbx_seq_one_letter_code
_entity_poly.pdbx_strand_id
1 'polypeptide(L)'
;MEFNENSYGLIISETVQEHLRGIKDYISANYFSEQVGANTVKNILYGLARLEVFLEVGFDADERVGDIIYPPHKTWCIILGDYLVFYHILEDRKAVFISDIIHSKQDYIRLFKKK
;
A
#
# COMPACT_ATOMS: atom_id res chain seq x y z
N MET A 1 -11.61 22.81 -12.18
CA MET A 1 -10.44 22.01 -11.92
C MET A 1 -10.02 21.24 -13.15
N GLU A 2 -8.76 21.27 -13.43
CA GLU A 2 -8.27 20.63 -14.64
C GLU A 2 -8.06 19.13 -14.43
N PHE A 3 -8.48 18.37 -15.43
CA PHE A 3 -8.28 16.95 -15.43
C PHE A 3 -6.83 16.64 -15.81
N ASN A 4 -6.16 15.83 -15.00
CA ASN A 4 -4.79 15.44 -15.27
C ASN A 4 -4.79 14.10 -16.00
N GLU A 5 -4.49 14.14 -17.29
CA GLU A 5 -4.50 12.93 -18.11
C GLU A 5 -3.43 11.93 -17.70
N ASN A 6 -2.39 12.38 -16.97
CA ASN A 6 -1.30 11.52 -16.55
C ASN A 6 -1.56 10.86 -15.19
N SER A 7 -2.67 11.17 -14.57
CA SER A 7 -3.01 10.58 -13.29
C SER A 7 -3.54 9.17 -13.49
N TYR A 8 -3.17 8.29 -12.56
CA TYR A 8 -3.67 6.93 -12.53
C TYR A 8 -4.69 6.81 -11.42
N GLY A 9 -5.64 5.88 -11.58
CA GLY A 9 -6.59 5.60 -10.52
C GLY A 9 -6.00 4.66 -9.49
N LEU A 10 -6.62 4.61 -8.33
CA LEU A 10 -6.21 3.69 -7.26
C LEU A 10 -7.22 2.56 -7.16
N ILE A 11 -6.71 1.34 -7.11
CA ILE A 11 -7.52 0.16 -6.84
C ILE A 11 -6.96 -0.48 -5.58
N ILE A 12 -7.77 -0.54 -4.54
CA ILE A 12 -7.33 -1.10 -3.27
C ILE A 12 -7.93 -2.50 -3.14
N SER A 13 -7.08 -3.52 -3.01
CA SER A 13 -7.54 -4.90 -2.93
C SER A 13 -8.43 -5.11 -1.70
N GLU A 14 -9.29 -6.13 -1.76
CA GLU A 14 -10.13 -6.44 -0.62
C GLU A 14 -9.31 -6.80 0.61
N THR A 15 -8.22 -7.51 0.40
CA THR A 15 -7.34 -7.87 1.50
C THR A 15 -6.81 -6.63 2.20
N VAL A 16 -6.39 -5.62 1.43
CA VAL A 16 -5.89 -4.39 2.02
C VAL A 16 -7.00 -3.64 2.72
N GLN A 17 -8.19 -3.63 2.13
CA GLN A 17 -9.33 -2.97 2.77
C GLN A 17 -9.63 -3.59 4.13
N GLU A 18 -9.57 -4.92 4.21
CA GLU A 18 -9.79 -5.61 5.48
C GLU A 18 -8.69 -5.28 6.48
N HIS A 19 -7.44 -5.23 6.00
CA HIS A 19 -6.33 -4.88 6.89
C HIS A 19 -6.47 -3.45 7.40
N LEU A 20 -6.94 -2.54 6.57
CA LEU A 20 -7.15 -1.16 7.02
C LEU A 20 -8.21 -1.09 8.11
N ARG A 21 -9.28 -1.86 7.98
CA ARG A 21 -10.29 -1.93 9.02
C ARG A 21 -9.70 -2.50 10.31
N GLY A 22 -8.88 -3.55 10.19
CA GLY A 22 -8.22 -4.13 11.34
C GLY A 22 -7.26 -3.16 12.02
N ILE A 23 -6.52 -2.39 11.23
CA ILE A 23 -5.62 -1.38 11.77
C ILE A 23 -6.42 -0.34 12.55
N LYS A 24 -7.53 0.11 11.97
CA LYS A 24 -8.37 1.11 12.64
C LYS A 24 -8.87 0.57 13.98
N ASP A 25 -9.37 -0.66 13.99
CA ASP A 25 -9.92 -1.26 15.20
C ASP A 25 -8.85 -1.46 16.26
N TYR A 26 -7.69 -1.94 15.85
CA TYR A 26 -6.59 -2.19 16.79
C TYR A 26 -6.11 -0.90 17.42
N ILE A 27 -5.90 0.13 16.62
CA ILE A 27 -5.42 1.43 17.12
C ILE A 27 -6.49 2.06 18.01
N SER A 28 -7.75 1.97 17.60
CA SER A 28 -8.84 2.54 18.39
C SER A 28 -8.90 1.91 19.78
N ALA A 29 -8.73 0.59 19.84
CA ALA A 29 -8.76 -0.12 21.11
C ALA A 29 -7.56 0.25 21.98
N ASN A 30 -6.37 0.29 21.37
CA ASN A 30 -5.15 0.58 22.12
C ASN A 30 -5.15 1.98 22.73
N TYR A 31 -5.69 2.93 22.01
CA TYR A 31 -5.68 4.33 22.48
C TYR A 31 -7.03 4.75 23.06
N PHE A 32 -7.97 3.81 23.17
CA PHE A 32 -9.30 4.10 23.68
C PHE A 32 -9.92 5.28 22.93
N SER A 33 -9.73 5.32 21.61
CA SER A 33 -10.19 6.44 20.81
C SER A 33 -10.40 6.02 19.36
N GLU A 34 -11.66 6.04 18.93
CA GLU A 34 -11.98 5.76 17.53
C GLU A 34 -11.39 6.82 16.61
N GLN A 35 -11.23 8.03 17.12
CA GLN A 35 -10.69 9.12 16.32
C GLN A 35 -9.24 8.84 15.94
N VAL A 36 -8.46 8.32 16.88
CA VAL A 36 -7.05 8.02 16.60
C VAL A 36 -6.95 6.93 15.55
N GLY A 37 -7.80 5.89 15.66
CA GLY A 37 -7.81 4.82 14.66
C GLY A 37 -8.20 5.33 13.28
N ALA A 38 -9.25 6.15 13.23
CA ALA A 38 -9.71 6.71 11.97
C ALA A 38 -8.65 7.61 11.34
N ASN A 39 -7.97 8.40 12.15
CA ASN A 39 -6.92 9.29 11.64
C ASN A 39 -5.74 8.51 11.09
N THR A 40 -5.40 7.39 11.73
CA THR A 40 -4.30 6.56 11.24
C THR A 40 -4.61 6.06 9.83
N VAL A 41 -5.81 5.53 9.61
CA VAL A 41 -6.19 5.03 8.29
C VAL A 41 -6.28 6.18 7.29
N LYS A 42 -6.81 7.33 7.72
CA LYS A 42 -6.93 8.49 6.85
C LYS A 42 -5.55 8.92 6.34
N ASN A 43 -4.56 8.92 7.22
CA ASN A 43 -3.20 9.31 6.84
C ASN A 43 -2.60 8.32 5.85
N ILE A 44 -2.88 7.01 6.02
CA ILE A 44 -2.43 6.02 5.06
C ILE A 44 -3.05 6.30 3.69
N LEU A 45 -4.35 6.55 3.66
CA LEU A 45 -5.05 6.80 2.40
C LEU A 45 -4.54 8.06 1.71
N TYR A 46 -4.22 9.11 2.47
CA TYR A 46 -3.63 10.32 1.90
C TYR A 46 -2.27 10.00 1.27
N GLY A 47 -1.48 9.17 1.94
CA GLY A 47 -0.19 8.78 1.38
C GLY A 47 -0.34 8.00 0.09
N LEU A 48 -1.35 7.14 0.01
CA LEU A 48 -1.59 6.35 -1.20
C LEU A 48 -2.04 7.23 -2.35
N ALA A 49 -2.75 8.32 -2.06
CA ALA A 49 -3.25 9.19 -3.13
C ALA A 49 -2.12 9.78 -3.97
N ARG A 50 -0.93 9.93 -3.38
CA ARG A 50 0.21 10.45 -4.12
C ARG A 50 0.66 9.49 -5.23
N LEU A 51 0.35 8.21 -5.09
CA LEU A 51 0.72 7.24 -6.12
C LEU A 51 -0.03 7.45 -7.41
N GLU A 52 -1.13 8.21 -7.39
CA GLU A 52 -1.88 8.51 -8.60
C GLU A 52 -1.07 9.37 -9.57
N VAL A 53 -0.09 10.08 -9.06
CA VAL A 53 0.75 10.96 -9.86
C VAL A 53 2.20 10.50 -9.88
N PHE A 54 2.71 10.07 -8.72
CA PHE A 54 4.11 9.65 -8.58
C PHE A 54 4.19 8.14 -8.49
N LEU A 55 4.07 7.49 -9.65
CA LEU A 55 3.88 6.04 -9.70
C LEU A 55 5.04 5.25 -9.10
N GLU A 56 6.26 5.72 -9.28
CA GLU A 56 7.44 4.95 -8.87
C GLU A 56 8.17 5.60 -7.71
N VAL A 57 7.40 6.27 -6.82
CA VAL A 57 8.00 6.91 -5.66
C VAL A 57 8.50 5.88 -4.64
N GLY A 58 7.98 4.67 -4.67
CA GLY A 58 8.39 3.62 -3.77
C GLY A 58 9.69 2.96 -4.21
N PHE A 59 10.15 1.97 -3.42
CA PHE A 59 11.33 1.22 -3.79
C PHE A 59 10.92 -0.10 -4.46
N ASP A 60 11.90 -0.71 -5.13
CA ASP A 60 11.68 -1.97 -5.87
C ASP A 60 11.63 -3.12 -4.86
N ALA A 61 10.43 -3.59 -4.57
CA ALA A 61 10.26 -4.64 -3.57
C ALA A 61 10.77 -5.99 -4.09
N ASP A 62 10.60 -6.25 -5.38
CA ASP A 62 11.09 -7.50 -5.97
C ASP A 62 12.59 -7.63 -5.78
N GLU A 63 13.30 -6.55 -6.00
CA GLU A 63 14.75 -6.56 -5.84
C GLU A 63 15.15 -6.84 -4.39
N ARG A 64 14.44 -6.19 -3.45
CA ARG A 64 14.72 -6.38 -2.03
C ARG A 64 14.45 -7.81 -1.58
N VAL A 65 13.38 -8.39 -2.08
CA VAL A 65 13.00 -9.76 -1.71
C VAL A 65 13.89 -10.78 -2.43
N GLY A 66 14.36 -10.44 -3.62
CA GLY A 66 15.16 -11.34 -4.43
C GLY A 66 14.33 -12.31 -5.25
N ASP A 67 13.08 -11.93 -5.52
CA ASP A 67 12.14 -12.75 -6.26
C ASP A 67 11.03 -11.85 -6.78
N ILE A 68 10.35 -12.30 -7.83
CA ILE A 68 9.20 -11.56 -8.33
C ILE A 68 8.00 -11.96 -7.51
N ILE A 69 7.46 -11.00 -6.75
CA ILE A 69 6.41 -11.28 -5.77
C ILE A 69 5.10 -11.66 -6.47
N TYR A 70 4.70 -10.91 -7.47
CA TYR A 70 3.44 -11.12 -8.18
C TYR A 70 3.64 -11.10 -9.70
N PRO A 71 4.26 -12.15 -10.27
CA PRO A 71 4.50 -12.16 -11.72
C PRO A 71 3.19 -12.04 -12.48
N PRO A 72 3.16 -11.35 -13.62
CA PRO A 72 4.29 -10.73 -14.30
C PRO A 72 4.54 -9.31 -13.88
N HIS A 73 3.89 -8.83 -12.84
CA HIS A 73 3.96 -7.42 -12.44
C HIS A 73 5.15 -7.16 -11.55
N LYS A 74 5.75 -6.01 -11.73
CA LYS A 74 6.77 -5.53 -10.81
C LYS A 74 6.07 -4.98 -9.56
N THR A 75 6.60 -5.29 -8.40
CA THR A 75 6.02 -4.82 -7.13
C THR A 75 6.89 -3.74 -6.53
N TRP A 76 6.24 -2.65 -6.20
CA TRP A 76 6.86 -1.50 -5.53
C TRP A 76 6.36 -1.44 -4.09
N CYS A 77 7.12 -0.78 -3.25
CA CYS A 77 6.72 -0.61 -1.85
C CYS A 77 6.93 0.83 -1.43
N ILE A 78 5.94 1.39 -0.77
CA ILE A 78 6.05 2.72 -0.18
C ILE A 78 5.87 2.60 1.33
N ILE A 79 6.63 3.39 2.07
CA ILE A 79 6.56 3.40 3.52
C ILE A 79 5.67 4.53 3.96
N LEU A 80 4.60 4.21 4.68
CA LEU A 80 3.67 5.19 5.20
C LEU A 80 3.55 5.00 6.70
N GLY A 81 4.25 5.86 7.47
CA GLY A 81 4.28 5.71 8.91
C GLY A 81 4.90 4.38 9.29
N ASP A 82 4.16 3.60 10.07
CA ASP A 82 4.63 2.29 10.52
C ASP A 82 4.26 1.17 9.57
N TYR A 83 3.82 1.49 8.36
CA TYR A 83 3.31 0.47 7.46
C TYR A 83 4.03 0.47 6.14
N LEU A 84 4.18 -0.73 5.58
CA LEU A 84 4.72 -0.94 4.25
C LEU A 84 3.55 -1.28 3.34
N VAL A 85 3.42 -0.54 2.24
CA VAL A 85 2.31 -0.74 1.31
C VAL A 85 2.88 -1.16 -0.03
N PHE A 86 2.43 -2.31 -0.52
CA PHE A 86 2.94 -2.90 -1.75
C PHE A 86 1.95 -2.68 -2.88
N TYR A 87 2.48 -2.34 -4.05
CA TYR A 87 1.60 -2.00 -5.17
C TYR A 87 2.23 -2.36 -6.50
N HIS A 88 1.35 -2.52 -7.51
CA HIS A 88 1.74 -2.69 -8.91
C HIS A 88 1.17 -1.56 -9.74
N ILE A 89 1.81 -1.29 -10.86
CA ILE A 89 1.33 -0.30 -11.81
C ILE A 89 0.71 -1.05 -12.97
N LEU A 90 -0.58 -0.84 -13.21
CA LEU A 90 -1.29 -1.48 -14.30
C LEU A 90 -1.41 -0.47 -15.43
N GLU A 91 -0.44 -0.53 -16.35
CA GLU A 91 -0.29 0.47 -17.39
C GLU A 91 -1.49 0.52 -18.32
N ASP A 92 -2.00 -0.64 -18.69
CA ASP A 92 -3.11 -0.71 -19.65
C ASP A 92 -4.41 -0.18 -19.07
N ARG A 93 -4.52 -0.13 -17.77
CA ARG A 93 -5.72 0.39 -17.09
C ARG A 93 -5.50 1.77 -16.51
N LYS A 94 -4.30 2.27 -16.59
CA LYS A 94 -3.91 3.51 -15.92
C LYS A 94 -4.35 3.49 -14.47
N ALA A 95 -3.96 2.43 -13.79
CA ALA A 95 -4.33 2.22 -12.39
C ALA A 95 -3.14 1.74 -11.59
N VAL A 96 -3.15 2.08 -10.29
CA VAL A 96 -2.21 1.56 -9.32
C VAL A 96 -2.98 0.60 -8.42
N PHE A 97 -2.55 -0.65 -8.39
CA PHE A 97 -3.21 -1.68 -7.62
C PHE A 97 -2.47 -1.89 -6.30
N ILE A 98 -3.14 -1.62 -5.20
CA ILE A 98 -2.57 -1.78 -3.87
C ILE A 98 -2.84 -3.22 -3.44
N SER A 99 -1.79 -4.03 -3.37
CA SER A 99 -1.94 -5.48 -3.16
C SER A 99 -1.81 -5.89 -1.70
N ASP A 100 -0.96 -5.21 -0.93
CA ASP A 100 -0.70 -5.62 0.44
C ASP A 100 -0.36 -4.44 1.31
N ILE A 101 -0.64 -4.58 2.61
CA ILE A 101 -0.17 -3.64 3.62
C ILE A 101 0.24 -4.47 4.83
N ILE A 102 1.44 -4.23 5.34
CA ILE A 102 1.94 -4.93 6.51
C ILE A 102 2.63 -3.94 7.44
N HIS A 103 2.72 -4.30 8.71
CA HIS A 103 3.44 -3.47 9.68
C HIS A 103 4.94 -3.58 9.43
N SER A 104 5.64 -2.46 9.60
CA SER A 104 7.08 -2.40 9.30
C SER A 104 7.92 -3.34 10.17
N LYS A 105 7.38 -3.78 11.30
CA LYS A 105 8.09 -4.74 12.16
C LYS A 105 8.04 -6.16 11.65
N GLN A 106 7.19 -6.45 10.68
CA GLN A 106 7.14 -7.77 10.07
C GLN A 106 8.26 -7.94 9.08
N ASP A 107 8.73 -9.16 8.94
CA ASP A 107 9.80 -9.48 8.00
C ASP A 107 9.18 -9.76 6.64
N TYR A 108 9.00 -8.69 5.86
CA TYR A 108 8.31 -8.83 4.57
C TYR A 108 9.13 -9.65 3.58
N ILE A 109 10.45 -9.63 3.70
CA ILE A 109 11.29 -10.44 2.79
C ILE A 109 10.95 -11.90 2.97
N ARG A 110 10.83 -12.34 4.21
CA ARG A 110 10.49 -13.72 4.50
C ARG A 110 9.06 -14.05 4.08
N LEU A 111 8.15 -13.10 4.29
CA LEU A 111 6.74 -13.32 3.94
C LEU A 111 6.55 -13.53 2.46
N PHE A 112 7.30 -12.82 1.63
CA PHE A 112 7.12 -12.88 0.18
C PHE A 112 8.08 -13.81 -0.52
N LYS A 113 9.11 -14.28 0.15
CA LYS A 113 10.09 -15.15 -0.50
C LYS A 113 9.48 -16.52 -0.72
N LYS A 114 9.53 -16.98 -1.96
CA LYS A 114 8.98 -18.29 -2.30
C LYS A 114 10.08 -19.32 -2.33
N LYS A 115 9.69 -20.55 -2.14
CA LYS A 115 10.63 -21.65 -2.13
C LYS A 115 10.94 -22.11 -3.51
#